data_0b5912e9430d6a5ed47794f7bfe5728c
#
_entry.id   0b5912e9430d6a5ed47794f7bfe5728c
#
_cell.length_a   1.000
_cell.length_b   1.000
_cell.length_c   1.000
_cell.angle_alpha   90.00
_cell.angle_beta   90.00
_cell.angle_gamma   90.00
#
_symmetry.space_group_name_H-M   'P 1'
#
loop_
_entity.id
_entity.type
_entity.pdbx_description
1 polymer ?
#
loop_
_entity_poly.entity_id
_entity_poly.type
_entity_poly.pdbx_seq_one_letter_code
_entity_poly.pdbx_strand_id
1 'polypeptide(L)'
;DVYKRQGKDMYPNYTFPAGSYQAEIDYFLRRAYEAADSIAGKYALVQNTGNVQQSASEPSNPYMDMYATEDMKGYSEVIMWRQYSRALSVGHSVGYHAQLMNNGTGTTRGMIESYLMSDGKPIYSSSFTYNDEGIANVRKNRDARINVFLKEPGQVNYFVNLTSNLGSSGQIVEPANPTITGDTKNPTG
;
A
#
# COMPACT_ATOMS: atom_id res chain seq x y z
N ASP A 1 -17.07 4.45 10.67
CA ASP A 1 -17.14 5.30 11.85
C ASP A 1 -17.31 6.79 11.51
N VAL A 2 -16.50 7.35 10.61
CA VAL A 2 -16.61 8.77 10.19
C VAL A 2 -18.02 9.11 9.69
N TYR A 3 -18.60 8.26 8.85
CA TYR A 3 -19.95 8.47 8.33
C TYR A 3 -21.03 8.43 9.41
N LYS A 4 -20.85 7.63 10.44
CA LYS A 4 -21.80 7.58 11.58
C LYS A 4 -21.68 8.81 12.47
N ARG A 5 -20.49 9.35 12.65
CA ARG A 5 -20.31 10.62 13.35
C ARG A 5 -21.00 11.76 12.63
N GLN A 6 -20.78 11.87 11.31
CA GLN A 6 -21.43 12.85 10.46
C GLN A 6 -22.95 12.69 10.49
N GLY A 7 -23.43 11.44 10.42
CA GLY A 7 -24.87 11.15 10.51
C GLY A 7 -25.49 11.57 11.84
N LYS A 8 -24.78 11.41 12.95
CA LYS A 8 -25.24 11.88 14.26
C LYS A 8 -25.37 13.39 14.33
N ASP A 9 -24.44 14.12 13.76
CA ASP A 9 -24.44 15.58 13.75
C ASP A 9 -25.55 16.12 12.83
N MET A 10 -25.82 15.44 11.72
CA MET A 10 -26.91 15.80 10.80
C MET A 10 -28.29 15.40 11.28
N TYR A 11 -28.40 14.33 12.08
CA TYR A 11 -29.65 13.76 12.56
C TYR A 11 -29.59 13.55 14.06
N PRO A 12 -29.63 14.62 14.87
CA PRO A 12 -29.43 14.55 16.33
C PRO A 12 -30.51 13.71 17.04
N ASN A 13 -31.68 13.54 16.42
CA ASN A 13 -32.80 12.75 16.98
C ASN A 13 -32.81 11.30 16.46
N TYR A 14 -31.78 10.86 15.76
CA TYR A 14 -31.72 9.50 15.24
C TYR A 14 -31.62 8.49 16.39
N THR A 15 -32.52 7.51 16.39
CA THR A 15 -32.48 6.41 17.35
C THR A 15 -31.64 5.28 16.80
N PHE A 16 -30.59 4.90 17.53
CA PHE A 16 -29.71 3.81 17.15
C PHE A 16 -30.37 2.46 17.48
N PRO A 17 -30.56 1.55 16.49
CA PRO A 17 -31.15 0.22 16.73
C PRO A 17 -30.42 -0.60 17.80
N ALA A 18 -29.11 -0.47 17.94
CA ALA A 18 -28.33 -1.13 18.98
C ALA A 18 -28.33 -0.42 20.34
N GLY A 19 -29.15 0.63 20.49
CA GLY A 19 -29.39 1.34 21.75
C GLY A 19 -28.54 2.59 21.96
N SER A 20 -27.35 2.64 21.41
CA SER A 20 -26.47 3.82 21.48
C SER A 20 -25.54 3.89 20.28
N TYR A 21 -24.95 5.06 20.07
CA TYR A 21 -23.95 5.26 19.03
C TYR A 21 -22.75 4.29 19.17
N GLN A 22 -22.24 4.10 20.38
CA GLN A 22 -21.12 3.18 20.62
C GLN A 22 -21.54 1.73 20.41
N ALA A 23 -22.68 1.31 20.90
CA ALA A 23 -23.21 -0.04 20.68
C ALA A 23 -23.41 -0.36 19.19
N GLU A 24 -23.80 0.63 18.40
CA GLU A 24 -23.93 0.49 16.95
C GLU A 24 -22.58 0.31 16.26
N ILE A 25 -21.55 1.06 16.68
CA ILE A 25 -20.19 0.89 16.21
C ILE A 25 -19.69 -0.52 16.54
N ASP A 26 -19.81 -0.94 17.79
CA ASP A 26 -19.35 -2.24 18.26
C ASP A 26 -20.05 -3.39 17.54
N TYR A 27 -21.35 -3.25 17.28
CA TYR A 27 -22.10 -4.21 16.49
C TYR A 27 -21.53 -4.39 15.08
N PHE A 28 -21.33 -3.30 14.34
CA PHE A 28 -20.80 -3.39 12.98
C PHE A 28 -19.35 -3.83 12.92
N LEU A 29 -18.51 -3.40 13.86
CA LEU A 29 -17.12 -3.88 13.96
C LEU A 29 -17.06 -5.38 14.23
N ARG A 30 -17.92 -5.88 15.12
CA ARG A 30 -18.04 -7.31 15.39
C ARG A 30 -18.47 -8.08 14.15
N ARG A 31 -19.49 -7.60 13.44
CA ARG A 31 -19.95 -8.24 12.18
C ARG A 31 -18.85 -8.26 11.11
N ALA A 32 -18.10 -7.18 10.99
CA ALA A 32 -16.95 -7.11 10.07
C ALA A 32 -15.86 -8.12 10.46
N TYR A 33 -15.53 -8.20 11.75
CA TYR A 33 -14.58 -9.18 12.28
C TYR A 33 -15.05 -10.62 12.01
N GLU A 34 -16.28 -10.97 12.36
CA GLU A 34 -16.85 -12.31 12.16
C GLU A 34 -16.83 -12.71 10.68
N ALA A 35 -17.15 -11.78 9.77
CA ALA A 35 -17.08 -12.01 8.33
C ALA A 35 -15.65 -12.24 7.86
N ALA A 36 -14.70 -11.43 8.31
CA ALA A 36 -13.29 -11.57 7.98
C ALA A 36 -12.72 -12.90 8.51
N ASP A 37 -13.03 -13.25 9.76
CA ASP A 37 -12.58 -14.50 10.40
C ASP A 37 -13.13 -15.73 9.67
N SER A 38 -14.35 -15.68 9.19
CA SER A 38 -14.98 -16.78 8.44
C SER A 38 -14.26 -17.14 7.14
N ILE A 39 -13.52 -16.21 6.55
CA ILE A 39 -12.77 -16.39 5.31
C ILE A 39 -11.26 -16.53 5.51
N ALA A 40 -10.72 -15.99 6.60
CA ALA A 40 -9.28 -15.97 6.86
C ALA A 40 -8.61 -17.34 6.83
N GLY A 41 -9.31 -18.38 7.30
CA GLY A 41 -8.82 -19.77 7.26
C GLY A 41 -8.99 -20.48 5.92
N LYS A 42 -9.69 -19.86 4.95
CA LYS A 42 -10.00 -20.49 3.66
C LYS A 42 -9.05 -20.08 2.54
N TYR A 43 -8.41 -18.95 2.68
CA TYR A 43 -7.57 -18.36 1.66
C TYR A 43 -6.18 -18.06 2.21
N ALA A 44 -5.17 -18.59 1.53
CA ALA A 44 -3.79 -18.30 1.88
C ALA A 44 -3.41 -16.89 1.40
N LEU A 45 -2.77 -16.13 2.28
CA LEU A 45 -2.20 -14.83 1.93
C LEU A 45 -0.94 -15.01 1.10
N VAL A 46 -0.72 -14.11 0.14
CA VAL A 46 0.52 -14.04 -0.63
C VAL A 46 1.65 -13.64 0.32
N GLN A 47 2.74 -14.40 0.26
CA GLN A 47 3.87 -14.19 1.15
C GLN A 47 4.63 -12.92 0.79
N ASN A 48 4.82 -12.07 1.79
CA ASN A 48 5.77 -10.96 1.70
C ASN A 48 7.13 -11.43 2.22
N THR A 49 8.09 -11.62 1.32
CA THR A 49 9.45 -12.04 1.68
C THR A 49 10.29 -10.89 2.25
N GLY A 50 9.79 -9.65 2.21
CA GLY A 50 10.55 -8.46 2.55
C GLY A 50 11.58 -8.05 1.50
N ASN A 51 11.72 -8.83 0.44
CA ASN A 51 12.69 -8.57 -0.62
C ASN A 51 12.31 -7.32 -1.40
N VAL A 52 13.29 -6.47 -1.65
CA VAL A 52 13.17 -5.35 -2.57
C VAL A 52 14.13 -5.61 -3.72
N GLN A 53 13.65 -6.24 -4.76
CA GLN A 53 14.45 -6.67 -5.91
C GLN A 53 15.21 -5.48 -6.53
N GLN A 54 16.52 -5.61 -6.64
CA GLN A 54 17.43 -4.60 -7.18
C GLN A 54 17.95 -4.98 -8.57
N SER A 55 17.91 -6.27 -8.93
CA SER A 55 18.37 -6.79 -10.21
C SER A 55 17.58 -8.02 -10.65
N ALA A 56 17.71 -8.40 -11.92
CA ALA A 56 17.06 -9.61 -12.46
C ALA A 56 17.57 -10.92 -11.83
N SER A 57 18.75 -10.91 -11.23
CA SER A 57 19.34 -12.09 -10.58
C SER A 57 18.86 -12.28 -9.14
N GLU A 58 18.22 -11.28 -8.56
CA GLU A 58 17.66 -11.37 -7.22
C GLU A 58 16.25 -11.96 -7.25
N PRO A 59 15.85 -12.72 -6.21
CA PRO A 59 14.52 -13.25 -6.13
C PRO A 59 13.50 -12.12 -6.01
N SER A 60 12.37 -12.26 -6.69
CA SER A 60 11.26 -11.35 -6.57
C SER A 60 10.55 -11.50 -5.21
N ASN A 61 9.71 -10.55 -4.89
CA ASN A 61 8.81 -10.62 -3.75
C ASN A 61 7.40 -10.93 -4.25
N PRO A 62 6.83 -12.12 -3.95
CA PRO A 62 5.49 -12.49 -4.41
C PRO A 62 4.40 -11.45 -4.07
N TYR A 63 4.53 -10.78 -2.94
CA TYR A 63 3.63 -9.69 -2.55
C TYR A 63 3.72 -8.49 -3.50
N MET A 64 4.93 -8.16 -3.95
CA MET A 64 5.13 -7.10 -4.94
C MET A 64 4.64 -7.52 -6.33
N ASP A 65 4.90 -8.78 -6.71
CA ASP A 65 4.48 -9.34 -7.99
C ASP A 65 2.95 -9.31 -8.14
N MET A 66 2.22 -9.56 -7.05
CA MET A 66 0.75 -9.48 -7.04
C MET A 66 0.27 -8.07 -7.43
N TYR A 67 0.92 -7.00 -6.92
CA TYR A 67 0.56 -5.63 -7.28
C TYR A 67 1.06 -5.20 -8.65
N ALA A 68 2.06 -5.88 -9.19
CA ALA A 68 2.66 -5.58 -10.49
C ALA A 68 2.03 -6.35 -11.65
N THR A 69 1.11 -7.28 -11.40
CA THR A 69 0.45 -8.08 -12.44
C THR A 69 -0.73 -7.36 -13.08
N GLU A 70 -0.95 -7.64 -14.37
CA GLU A 70 -2.15 -7.18 -15.09
C GLU A 70 -3.40 -8.03 -14.76
N ASP A 71 -3.19 -9.30 -14.38
CA ASP A 71 -4.27 -10.25 -14.07
C ASP A 71 -4.04 -10.90 -12.70
N MET A 72 -4.91 -10.58 -11.75
CA MET A 72 -4.85 -11.09 -10.38
C MET A 72 -5.61 -12.41 -10.19
N LYS A 73 -6.14 -13.02 -11.24
CA LYS A 73 -6.95 -14.24 -11.16
C LYS A 73 -6.25 -15.41 -10.43
N GLY A 74 -4.93 -15.47 -10.49
CA GLY A 74 -4.12 -16.51 -9.84
C GLY A 74 -3.91 -16.33 -8.33
N TYR A 75 -4.30 -15.19 -7.76
CA TYR A 75 -4.07 -14.89 -6.35
C TYR A 75 -5.32 -15.13 -5.51
N SER A 76 -5.29 -16.15 -4.67
CA SER A 76 -6.45 -16.60 -3.88
C SER A 76 -6.94 -15.57 -2.86
N GLU A 77 -6.07 -14.67 -2.39
CA GLU A 77 -6.45 -13.60 -1.44
C GLU A 77 -7.20 -12.44 -2.10
N VAL A 78 -7.16 -12.34 -3.42
CA VAL A 78 -7.78 -11.24 -4.17
C VAL A 78 -9.24 -11.60 -4.46
N ILE A 79 -10.16 -10.94 -3.76
CA ILE A 79 -11.60 -11.18 -3.90
C ILE A 79 -12.17 -10.49 -5.14
N MET A 80 -11.68 -9.28 -5.43
CA MET A 80 -12.17 -8.46 -6.53
C MET A 80 -11.05 -7.60 -7.08
N TRP A 81 -10.90 -7.57 -8.41
CA TRP A 81 -9.92 -6.74 -9.08
C TRP A 81 -10.49 -6.19 -10.39
N ARG A 82 -9.86 -5.15 -10.88
CA ARG A 82 -10.05 -4.69 -12.26
C ARG A 82 -8.86 -5.14 -13.09
N GLN A 83 -9.12 -5.92 -14.10
CA GLN A 83 -8.08 -6.30 -15.06
C GLN A 83 -7.66 -5.11 -15.91
N TYR A 84 -6.36 -4.89 -15.98
CA TYR A 84 -5.76 -3.97 -16.92
C TYR A 84 -5.16 -4.76 -18.08
N SER A 85 -5.21 -4.21 -19.28
CA SER A 85 -4.71 -4.89 -20.46
C SER A 85 -4.07 -3.89 -21.40
N ARG A 86 -2.78 -4.06 -21.61
CA ARG A 86 -2.02 -3.26 -22.55
C ARG A 86 -2.52 -3.46 -24.00
N ALA A 87 -2.87 -4.69 -24.36
CA ALA A 87 -3.40 -5.02 -25.67
C ALA A 87 -4.72 -4.31 -25.97
N LEU A 88 -5.53 -4.06 -24.94
CA LEU A 88 -6.81 -3.35 -25.06
C LEU A 88 -6.69 -1.85 -24.74
N SER A 89 -5.49 -1.35 -24.51
CA SER A 89 -5.23 0.04 -24.08
C SER A 89 -6.00 0.44 -22.82
N VAL A 90 -6.27 -0.54 -21.95
CA VAL A 90 -6.88 -0.32 -20.64
C VAL A 90 -5.79 -0.23 -19.57
N GLY A 91 -5.51 0.97 -19.12
CA GLY A 91 -4.46 1.22 -18.15
C GLY A 91 -4.69 2.50 -17.36
N HIS A 92 -3.77 2.80 -16.47
CA HIS A 92 -3.71 4.07 -15.74
C HIS A 92 -2.25 4.46 -15.47
N SER A 93 -2.02 5.72 -15.16
CA SER A 93 -0.70 6.29 -14.90
C SER A 93 -0.44 6.55 -13.40
N VAL A 94 -1.23 5.97 -12.50
CA VAL A 94 -1.12 6.23 -11.05
C VAL A 94 0.26 5.89 -10.51
N GLY A 95 0.82 4.74 -10.88
CA GLY A 95 2.16 4.33 -10.44
C GLY A 95 3.25 5.29 -10.92
N TYR A 96 3.16 5.75 -12.16
CA TYR A 96 4.06 6.74 -12.72
C TYR A 96 3.99 8.05 -11.95
N HIS A 97 2.80 8.57 -11.73
CA HIS A 97 2.62 9.83 -10.99
C HIS A 97 3.11 9.72 -9.53
N ALA A 98 2.86 8.59 -8.87
CA ALA A 98 3.32 8.37 -7.50
C ALA A 98 4.85 8.31 -7.39
N GLN A 99 5.54 7.75 -8.40
CA GLN A 99 7.00 7.68 -8.42
C GLN A 99 7.67 9.01 -8.74
N LEU A 100 7.09 9.78 -9.64
CA LEU A 100 7.66 11.05 -10.11
C LEU A 100 7.14 12.28 -9.38
N MET A 101 6.33 12.10 -8.33
CA MET A 101 5.72 13.20 -7.56
C MET A 101 4.96 14.23 -8.42
N ASN A 102 4.53 13.84 -9.62
CA ASN A 102 3.78 14.72 -10.49
C ASN A 102 2.47 15.15 -9.83
N ASN A 103 2.19 16.45 -9.89
CA ASN A 103 0.98 17.05 -9.32
C ASN A 103 0.81 16.82 -7.80
N GLY A 104 1.88 16.64 -7.06
CA GLY A 104 1.84 16.43 -5.61
C GLY A 104 1.28 15.06 -5.21
N THR A 105 1.29 14.08 -6.13
CA THR A 105 0.91 12.72 -5.80
C THR A 105 1.97 12.04 -4.93
N GLY A 106 1.54 11.23 -4.00
CA GLY A 106 2.44 10.51 -3.10
C GLY A 106 1.69 9.88 -1.95
N THR A 107 2.40 9.16 -1.12
CA THR A 107 1.84 8.53 0.07
C THR A 107 1.67 9.56 1.19
N THR A 108 0.50 9.62 1.78
CA THR A 108 0.27 10.55 2.90
C THR A 108 0.99 10.06 4.16
N ARG A 109 1.35 11.01 5.05
CA ARG A 109 1.91 10.71 6.37
C ARG A 109 1.02 9.74 7.15
N GLY A 110 -0.30 9.97 7.18
CA GLY A 110 -1.25 9.10 7.86
C GLY A 110 -1.25 7.67 7.33
N MET A 111 -1.08 7.48 6.02
CA MET A 111 -0.94 6.14 5.45
C MET A 111 0.36 5.47 5.93
N ILE A 112 1.47 6.18 5.95
CA ILE A 112 2.73 5.65 6.46
C ILE A 112 2.64 5.31 7.95
N GLU A 113 2.04 6.17 8.75
CA GLU A 113 1.87 5.95 10.19
C GLU A 113 0.91 4.80 10.51
N SER A 114 0.01 4.43 9.59
CA SER A 114 -0.92 3.31 9.76
C SER A 114 -0.27 1.93 9.71
N TYR A 115 0.92 1.81 9.13
CA TYR A 115 1.67 0.55 9.20
C TYR A 115 2.06 0.24 10.64
N LEU A 116 1.91 -1.01 11.05
CA LEU A 116 2.28 -1.43 12.40
C LEU A 116 3.80 -1.51 12.58
N MET A 117 4.24 -1.42 13.81
CA MET A 117 5.61 -1.76 14.19
C MET A 117 5.81 -3.28 14.14
N SER A 118 7.04 -3.75 14.14
CA SER A 118 7.37 -5.19 14.07
C SER A 118 6.87 -6.01 15.27
N ASP A 119 6.46 -5.35 16.35
CA ASP A 119 5.79 -5.98 17.50
C ASP A 119 4.26 -6.05 17.33
N GLY A 120 3.74 -5.72 16.15
CA GLY A 120 2.31 -5.75 15.83
C GLY A 120 1.49 -4.60 16.41
N LYS A 121 2.13 -3.58 16.95
CA LYS A 121 1.45 -2.43 17.57
C LYS A 121 1.54 -1.17 16.72
N PRO A 122 0.58 -0.25 16.85
CA PRO A 122 0.69 1.09 16.29
C PRO A 122 1.92 1.84 16.84
N ILE A 123 2.41 2.82 16.08
CA ILE A 123 3.62 3.59 16.43
C ILE A 123 3.57 4.24 17.83
N TYR A 124 2.38 4.63 18.28
CA TYR A 124 2.18 5.31 19.57
C TYR A 124 2.07 4.37 20.78
N SER A 125 2.00 3.05 20.55
CA SER A 125 1.87 2.05 21.64
C SER A 125 2.93 0.93 21.53
N SER A 126 3.84 1.03 20.59
CA SER A 126 4.94 0.09 20.40
C SER A 126 6.03 0.26 21.45
N SER A 127 6.77 -0.83 21.69
CA SER A 127 8.02 -0.79 22.45
C SER A 127 9.19 -0.18 21.67
N PHE A 128 9.06 -0.06 20.35
CA PHE A 128 10.05 0.57 19.48
C PHE A 128 9.78 2.06 19.34
N THR A 129 10.84 2.86 19.36
CA THR A 129 10.74 4.29 19.10
C THR A 129 10.58 4.53 17.59
N TYR A 130 9.52 5.24 17.22
CA TYR A 130 9.32 5.72 15.86
C TYR A 130 10.03 7.05 15.63
N ASN A 131 10.69 7.19 14.48
CA ASN A 131 11.32 8.42 14.04
C ASN A 131 11.02 8.60 12.54
N ASP A 132 10.58 9.78 12.16
CA ASP A 132 10.22 10.14 10.76
C ASP A 132 11.29 11.00 10.07
N GLU A 133 12.47 11.15 10.65
CA GLU A 133 13.60 11.81 10.01
C GLU A 133 14.31 10.89 9.03
N GLY A 134 13.90 10.97 7.76
CA GLY A 134 14.44 10.17 6.66
C GLY A 134 13.83 8.77 6.54
N ILE A 135 13.81 8.28 5.30
CA ILE A 135 13.10 7.03 4.94
C ILE A 135 13.66 5.82 5.69
N ALA A 136 14.96 5.75 5.89
CA ALA A 136 15.59 4.64 6.63
C ALA A 136 15.04 4.51 8.06
N ASN A 137 14.81 5.64 8.75
CA ASN A 137 14.21 5.63 10.07
C ASN A 137 12.73 5.28 10.04
N VAL A 138 12.00 5.80 9.05
CA VAL A 138 10.56 5.49 8.85
C VAL A 138 10.34 3.99 8.64
N ARG A 139 11.24 3.30 7.96
CA ARG A 139 11.17 1.86 7.68
C ARG A 139 11.63 0.97 8.82
N LYS A 140 12.39 1.52 9.77
CA LYS A 140 13.03 0.75 10.85
C LYS A 140 12.00 0.16 11.82
N ASN A 141 12.13 -1.13 12.10
CA ASN A 141 11.24 -1.86 13.01
C ASN A 141 9.75 -1.77 12.63
N ARG A 142 9.46 -1.79 11.34
CA ARG A 142 8.10 -1.70 10.81
C ARG A 142 7.68 -3.00 10.12
N ASP A 143 6.41 -3.12 9.86
CA ASP A 143 5.86 -4.12 8.95
C ASP A 143 6.65 -4.09 7.62
N ALA A 144 7.17 -5.24 7.21
CA ALA A 144 8.03 -5.34 6.03
C ALA A 144 7.38 -4.88 4.71
N ARG A 145 6.05 -4.80 4.68
CA ARG A 145 5.31 -4.27 3.52
C ARG A 145 5.67 -2.82 3.21
N ILE A 146 6.03 -2.03 4.22
CA ILE A 146 6.44 -0.64 4.01
C ILE A 146 7.68 -0.53 3.12
N ASN A 147 8.57 -1.53 3.16
CA ASN A 147 9.79 -1.57 2.35
C ASN A 147 9.51 -1.68 0.84
N VAL A 148 8.34 -2.23 0.49
CA VAL A 148 7.89 -2.37 -0.89
C VAL A 148 7.43 -1.02 -1.46
N PHE A 149 6.80 -0.22 -0.64
CA PHE A 149 6.20 1.07 -1.06
C PHE A 149 7.14 2.27 -0.88
N LEU A 150 8.05 2.20 0.08
CA LEU A 150 9.03 3.25 0.32
C LEU A 150 10.44 2.76 -0.01
N LYS A 151 11.04 3.35 -1.02
CA LYS A 151 12.43 3.08 -1.40
C LYS A 151 13.37 4.08 -0.73
N GLU A 152 14.56 3.59 -0.40
CA GLU A 152 15.64 4.42 0.16
C GLU A 152 16.54 4.96 -0.96
N PRO A 153 17.15 6.13 -0.75
CA PRO A 153 18.21 6.59 -1.64
C PRO A 153 19.31 5.55 -1.82
N GLY A 154 19.75 5.36 -3.06
CA GLY A 154 20.72 4.33 -3.42
C GLY A 154 20.11 2.99 -3.87
N GLN A 155 18.83 2.74 -3.61
CA GLN A 155 18.14 1.59 -4.17
C GLN A 155 17.78 1.81 -5.64
N VAL A 156 17.79 0.74 -6.41
CA VAL A 156 17.39 0.76 -7.83
C VAL A 156 15.87 0.61 -7.92
N ASN A 157 15.23 1.41 -8.74
CA ASN A 157 13.81 1.26 -9.08
C ASN A 157 13.64 0.21 -10.19
N TYR A 158 13.86 -1.05 -9.83
CA TYR A 158 13.95 -2.16 -10.76
C TYR A 158 12.68 -2.34 -11.62
N PHE A 159 11.50 -2.19 -11.03
CA PHE A 159 10.24 -2.41 -11.73
C PHE A 159 9.93 -1.41 -12.83
N VAL A 160 10.48 -0.22 -12.76
CA VAL A 160 10.31 0.78 -13.83
C VAL A 160 10.91 0.28 -15.14
N ASN A 161 12.00 -0.45 -15.06
CA ASN A 161 12.69 -0.97 -16.23
C ASN A 161 11.92 -2.07 -16.96
N LEU A 162 11.09 -2.83 -16.27
CA LEU A 162 10.27 -3.89 -16.87
C LEU A 162 9.14 -3.32 -17.75
N THR A 163 8.79 -2.06 -17.56
CA THR A 163 7.70 -1.37 -18.27
C THR A 163 8.22 -0.30 -19.22
N SER A 164 9.47 -0.39 -19.65
CA SER A 164 10.18 0.65 -20.42
C SER A 164 9.54 1.05 -21.74
N ASN A 165 8.55 0.31 -22.23
CA ASN A 165 7.79 0.63 -23.44
C ASN A 165 6.32 0.86 -23.11
N LEU A 166 6.03 1.98 -22.46
CA LEU A 166 4.66 2.40 -22.22
C LEU A 166 4.14 3.17 -23.43
N GLY A 167 3.25 2.50 -24.15
CA GLY A 167 2.45 3.13 -25.20
C GLY A 167 2.96 2.94 -26.61
N SER A 168 2.08 3.23 -27.55
CA SER A 168 2.30 3.16 -28.97
C SER A 168 3.36 4.13 -29.51
N SER A 169 3.82 5.06 -28.69
CA SER A 169 4.84 6.05 -29.04
C SER A 169 6.28 5.58 -28.82
N GLY A 170 6.50 4.41 -28.22
CA GLY A 170 7.84 3.94 -27.88
C GLY A 170 8.56 4.80 -26.86
N GLN A 171 7.86 5.66 -26.14
CA GLN A 171 8.45 6.50 -25.09
C GLN A 171 8.94 5.64 -23.95
N ILE A 172 10.22 5.73 -23.69
CA ILE A 172 10.81 5.26 -22.42
C ILE A 172 10.42 6.29 -21.39
N VAL A 173 9.57 5.91 -20.46
CA VAL A 173 9.07 6.81 -19.42
C VAL A 173 10.16 7.11 -18.40
N GLU A 174 11.03 6.13 -18.15
CA GLU A 174 12.11 6.21 -17.19
C GLU A 174 13.39 5.61 -17.78
N PRO A 175 14.57 6.13 -17.44
CA PRO A 175 15.81 5.46 -17.76
C PRO A 175 15.88 4.08 -17.11
N ALA A 176 16.62 3.17 -17.75
CA ALA A 176 16.76 1.81 -17.25
C ALA A 176 17.29 1.82 -15.81
N ASN A 177 16.56 1.19 -14.90
CA ASN A 177 16.92 1.05 -13.48
C ASN A 177 17.45 2.34 -12.84
N PRO A 178 16.70 3.43 -12.82
CA PRO A 178 17.18 4.65 -12.20
C PRO A 178 17.43 4.42 -10.72
N THR A 179 18.62 4.76 -10.26
CA THR A 179 18.93 4.76 -8.83
C THR A 179 18.19 5.93 -8.19
N ILE A 180 17.56 5.67 -7.06
CA ILE A 180 16.92 6.71 -6.27
C ILE A 180 18.02 7.59 -5.69
N THR A 181 18.04 8.83 -6.12
CA THR A 181 18.93 9.87 -5.63
C THR A 181 18.13 10.89 -4.85
N GLY A 182 18.76 11.56 -3.94
CA GLY A 182 18.14 12.64 -3.20
C GLY A 182 18.44 12.65 -1.72
N ASP A 183 17.96 13.69 -1.07
CA ASP A 183 18.07 13.86 0.37
C ASP A 183 17.14 12.84 1.07
N THR A 184 17.65 12.19 2.11
CA THR A 184 16.86 11.30 2.97
C THR A 184 15.68 11.99 3.66
N LYS A 185 15.77 13.31 3.83
CA LYS A 185 14.71 14.16 4.40
C LYS A 185 13.72 14.66 3.35
N ASN A 186 14.14 14.70 2.11
CA ASN A 186 13.33 15.16 1.00
C ASN A 186 13.63 14.29 -0.22
N PRO A 187 13.16 13.05 -0.24
CA PRO A 187 13.46 12.05 -1.27
C PRO A 187 12.71 12.31 -2.58
N THR A 188 12.75 13.55 -3.01
CA THR A 188 12.34 13.93 -4.35
C THR A 188 13.54 13.69 -5.24
N GLY A 189 13.63 12.49 -5.78
CA GLY A 189 14.56 12.24 -6.87
C GLY A 189 14.08 12.91 -8.14
#